data_2d15455cd6577318276d0fa81e986ad6
#
_entry.id   2d15455cd6577318276d0fa81e986ad6
#
_cell.length_a   1.000
_cell.length_b   1.000
_cell.length_c   1.000
_cell.angle_alpha   90.00
_cell.angle_beta   90.00
_cell.angle_gamma   90.00
#
_symmetry.space_group_name_H-M   'P 1'
#
loop_
_entity.id
_entity.type
_entity.pdbx_description
1 polymer ?
#
loop_
_entity_poly.entity_id
_entity_poly.type
_entity_poly.pdbx_seq_one_letter_code
_entity_poly.pdbx_strand_id
1 'polypeptide(L)'
;KGSVFANAGIEIFKNHPLRSVFRESIQNSLDADSTVPLKKIEISEFEIDIQNFPGLDSYKEVLKRGKEKWPNDKRVQEFVKNAEKTVSGEKIKGLRISDFNSKGAFGASKDIYDQNPWNSLTFLEGSTVKDSETSAGSFGIGKNASFAVSDLRTVFYTTKTPEEGVHSKGVADLMSFKVNENGITMHTQKEGSLGDKFKAVEGELITLNDYSRNEYGTDVYILGFTESDEYRGNAVSYILTDFLVSIFNKKLEVKIDGILLNSENLSDYVSQYGTEETKNYYGCLTYNGKLQFNLPKVFQDEFDMAPEEASLYLLEKNGANRKVLMTRESGMTIQEMDRISKSIEFTGVFIASGVNINKFLQKLEDPKHDNWYGERYSPKSKGKKFITELNKFIKSSVLQGLRAEMSNQIEAYGVSEFLPLDLQEENPDVHKEEKVPEKVTEVSIKGKTKKPEKANETQAKKLA
;
A
#
# COMPACT_ATOMS: atom_id res chain seq x y z
N LYS A 1 -11.95 -25.97 -16.99
CA LYS A 1 -13.06 -25.07 -17.37
C LYS A 1 -12.79 -23.74 -16.71
N GLY A 2 -12.19 -22.80 -17.44
CA GLY A 2 -11.97 -21.44 -16.94
C GLY A 2 -13.30 -20.74 -16.65
N SER A 3 -13.35 -19.95 -15.59
CA SER A 3 -14.51 -19.12 -15.27
C SER A 3 -14.72 -18.09 -16.39
N VAL A 4 -15.93 -18.05 -16.92
CA VAL A 4 -16.32 -17.22 -18.08
C VAL A 4 -16.35 -15.73 -17.75
N PHE A 5 -16.51 -15.40 -16.49
CA PHE A 5 -16.69 -14.02 -16.00
C PHE A 5 -15.82 -13.67 -14.77
N ALA A 6 -15.36 -14.67 -14.02
CA ALA A 6 -14.52 -14.39 -12.87
C ALA A 6 -13.14 -13.89 -13.33
N ASN A 7 -12.76 -12.70 -12.88
CA ASN A 7 -11.41 -12.18 -12.96
C ASN A 7 -10.78 -12.31 -11.57
N ALA A 8 -9.81 -13.21 -11.44
CA ALA A 8 -9.11 -13.41 -10.17
C ALA A 8 -8.44 -12.12 -9.69
N GLY A 9 -8.00 -11.26 -10.61
CA GLY A 9 -7.44 -9.95 -10.30
C GLY A 9 -8.46 -9.02 -9.63
N ILE A 10 -9.71 -8.99 -10.11
CA ILE A 10 -10.77 -8.17 -9.51
C ILE A 10 -11.18 -8.74 -8.14
N GLU A 11 -11.32 -10.07 -8.03
CA GLU A 11 -11.73 -10.74 -6.79
C GLU A 11 -10.76 -10.45 -5.61
N ILE A 12 -9.49 -10.25 -5.90
CA ILE A 12 -8.46 -9.91 -4.91
C ILE A 12 -8.77 -8.58 -4.19
N PHE A 13 -9.38 -7.62 -4.90
CA PHE A 13 -9.63 -6.27 -4.39
C PHE A 13 -11.03 -6.07 -3.82
N LYS A 14 -11.93 -7.04 -3.90
CA LYS A 14 -13.33 -6.91 -3.46
C LYS A 14 -13.53 -6.62 -1.98
N ASN A 15 -12.60 -7.01 -1.11
CA ASN A 15 -12.75 -6.78 0.33
C ASN A 15 -12.62 -5.30 0.72
N HIS A 16 -11.75 -4.55 0.03
CA HIS A 16 -11.51 -3.12 0.25
C HIS A 16 -11.29 -2.41 -1.09
N PRO A 17 -12.29 -2.37 -1.97
CA PRO A 17 -12.10 -1.95 -3.35
C PRO A 17 -11.66 -0.49 -3.47
N LEU A 18 -12.27 0.41 -2.69
CA LEU A 18 -11.95 1.84 -2.69
C LEU A 18 -10.50 2.10 -2.22
N ARG A 19 -10.09 1.48 -1.10
CA ARG A 19 -8.71 1.59 -0.62
C ARG A 19 -7.72 1.08 -1.66
N SER A 20 -8.06 -0.04 -2.30
CA SER A 20 -7.18 -0.68 -3.28
C SER A 20 -6.96 0.21 -4.51
N VAL A 21 -8.01 0.83 -5.06
CA VAL A 21 -7.86 1.69 -6.23
C VAL A 21 -7.02 2.93 -5.92
N PHE A 22 -7.18 3.55 -4.75
CA PHE A 22 -6.34 4.68 -4.35
C PHE A 22 -4.90 4.25 -4.13
N ARG A 23 -4.69 3.13 -3.42
CA ARG A 23 -3.35 2.60 -3.16
C ARG A 23 -2.58 2.34 -4.45
N GLU A 24 -3.18 1.62 -5.39
CA GLU A 24 -2.56 1.27 -6.67
C GLU A 24 -2.31 2.51 -7.56
N SER A 25 -3.29 3.41 -7.66
CA SER A 25 -3.15 4.61 -8.49
C SER A 25 -2.08 5.56 -7.97
N ILE A 26 -2.05 5.80 -6.66
CA ILE A 26 -1.05 6.67 -6.03
C ILE A 26 0.34 6.03 -6.09
N GLN A 27 0.43 4.72 -5.86
CA GLN A 27 1.69 3.99 -5.98
C GLN A 27 2.27 4.10 -7.38
N ASN A 28 1.47 3.83 -8.42
CA ASN A 28 1.92 3.93 -9.81
C ASN A 28 2.47 5.34 -10.13
N SER A 29 1.83 6.37 -9.59
CA SER A 29 2.31 7.74 -9.73
C SER A 29 3.61 8.01 -8.96
N LEU A 30 3.75 7.50 -7.73
CA LEU A 30 4.97 7.63 -6.94
C LEU A 30 6.16 6.90 -7.57
N ASP A 31 5.90 5.77 -8.24
CA ASP A 31 6.91 4.95 -8.91
C ASP A 31 7.25 5.46 -10.33
N ALA A 32 6.42 6.33 -10.90
CA ALA A 32 6.66 6.91 -12.21
C ALA A 32 7.82 7.93 -12.18
N ASP A 33 8.65 7.88 -13.24
CA ASP A 33 9.73 8.83 -13.42
C ASP A 33 9.24 10.27 -13.42
N SER A 34 9.93 11.13 -12.69
CA SER A 34 9.64 12.56 -12.62
C SER A 34 10.90 13.37 -12.37
N THR A 35 10.90 14.58 -12.88
CA THR A 35 11.92 15.59 -12.55
C THR A 35 11.60 16.35 -11.27
N VAL A 36 10.35 16.23 -10.77
CA VAL A 36 9.86 16.93 -9.57
C VAL A 36 9.60 15.89 -8.48
N PRO A 37 10.21 16.03 -7.29
CA PRO A 37 10.05 15.07 -6.20
C PRO A 37 8.61 14.96 -5.68
N LEU A 38 7.87 16.09 -5.65
CA LEU A 38 6.49 16.13 -5.19
C LEU A 38 5.55 15.65 -6.28
N LYS A 39 4.87 14.53 -6.02
CA LYS A 39 3.76 14.04 -6.84
C LYS A 39 2.45 14.65 -6.37
N LYS A 40 1.60 15.03 -7.32
CA LYS A 40 0.26 15.54 -7.05
C LYS A 40 -0.77 14.61 -7.65
N ILE A 41 -1.75 14.25 -6.85
CA ILE A 41 -2.87 13.39 -7.25
C ILE A 41 -4.16 14.16 -7.03
N GLU A 42 -5.05 14.15 -8.01
CA GLU A 42 -6.41 14.67 -7.88
C GLU A 42 -7.40 13.51 -8.05
N ILE A 43 -8.29 13.37 -7.09
CA ILE A 43 -9.39 12.39 -7.06
C ILE A 43 -10.67 13.20 -7.07
N SER A 44 -11.53 12.99 -8.08
CA SER A 44 -12.78 13.72 -8.21
C SER A 44 -13.89 12.85 -8.74
N GLU A 45 -15.06 12.92 -8.13
CA GLU A 45 -16.29 12.44 -8.75
C GLU A 45 -16.63 13.28 -9.97
N PHE A 46 -17.23 12.67 -10.95
CA PHE A 46 -17.77 13.33 -12.12
C PHE A 46 -19.03 12.65 -12.62
N GLU A 47 -19.77 13.32 -13.49
CA GLU A 47 -20.90 12.76 -14.23
C GLU A 47 -20.73 13.03 -15.71
N ILE A 48 -21.11 12.07 -16.54
CA ILE A 48 -21.29 12.26 -17.98
C ILE A 48 -22.72 11.96 -18.37
N ASP A 49 -23.24 12.65 -19.38
CA ASP A 49 -24.49 12.27 -19.99
C ASP A 49 -24.33 10.90 -20.66
N ILE A 50 -25.37 10.06 -20.59
CA ILE A 50 -25.29 8.68 -21.11
C ILE A 50 -24.89 8.63 -22.59
N GLN A 51 -25.32 9.60 -23.38
CA GLN A 51 -24.98 9.71 -24.80
C GLN A 51 -23.48 9.97 -25.06
N ASN A 52 -22.75 10.45 -24.05
CA ASN A 52 -21.31 10.71 -24.11
C ASN A 52 -20.48 9.47 -23.68
N PHE A 53 -21.13 8.34 -23.36
CA PHE A 53 -20.42 7.11 -23.11
C PHE A 53 -19.92 6.51 -24.44
N PRO A 54 -18.58 6.51 -24.69
CA PRO A 54 -18.05 6.01 -25.96
C PRO A 54 -18.34 4.52 -26.14
N GLY A 55 -19.00 4.12 -27.22
CA GLY A 55 -19.32 2.74 -27.51
C GLY A 55 -20.52 2.16 -26.75
N LEU A 56 -21.42 3.00 -26.23
CA LEU A 56 -22.61 2.62 -25.46
C LEU A 56 -23.45 1.52 -26.12
N ASP A 57 -23.73 1.65 -27.42
CA ASP A 57 -24.59 0.67 -28.12
C ASP A 57 -23.93 -0.73 -28.19
N SER A 58 -22.63 -0.76 -28.47
CA SER A 58 -21.86 -2.01 -28.46
C SER A 58 -21.79 -2.59 -27.05
N TYR A 59 -21.65 -1.75 -26.04
CA TYR A 59 -21.66 -2.16 -24.63
C TYR A 59 -23.00 -2.79 -24.25
N LYS A 60 -24.13 -2.14 -24.57
CA LYS A 60 -25.49 -2.68 -24.35
C LYS A 60 -25.71 -4.01 -25.05
N GLU A 61 -25.22 -4.15 -26.28
CA GLU A 61 -25.34 -5.40 -27.03
C GLU A 61 -24.53 -6.53 -26.35
N VAL A 62 -23.35 -6.26 -25.83
CA VAL A 62 -22.56 -7.25 -25.08
C VAL A 62 -23.29 -7.68 -23.81
N LEU A 63 -23.90 -6.75 -23.06
CA LEU A 63 -24.68 -7.07 -21.86
C LEU A 63 -25.85 -7.99 -22.21
N LYS A 64 -26.62 -7.66 -23.26
CA LYS A 64 -27.75 -8.48 -23.75
C LYS A 64 -27.30 -9.89 -24.12
N ARG A 65 -26.25 -10.03 -24.95
CA ARG A 65 -25.71 -11.34 -25.35
C ARG A 65 -25.17 -12.12 -24.17
N GLY A 66 -24.49 -11.46 -23.23
CA GLY A 66 -24.01 -12.09 -22.00
C GLY A 66 -25.14 -12.67 -21.16
N LYS A 67 -26.23 -11.91 -20.97
CA LYS A 67 -27.45 -12.36 -20.28
C LYS A 67 -28.09 -13.59 -20.91
N GLU A 68 -28.18 -13.60 -22.22
CA GLU A 68 -28.76 -14.70 -22.99
C GLU A 68 -27.89 -15.97 -22.99
N LYS A 69 -26.57 -15.81 -23.10
CA LYS A 69 -25.62 -16.94 -23.19
C LYS A 69 -25.27 -17.56 -21.83
N TRP A 70 -25.45 -16.84 -20.74
CA TRP A 70 -25.11 -17.26 -19.37
C TRP A 70 -26.31 -17.15 -18.42
N PRO A 71 -27.50 -17.71 -18.75
CA PRO A 71 -28.72 -17.53 -17.94
C PRO A 71 -28.62 -18.13 -16.53
N ASN A 72 -27.73 -19.11 -16.32
CA ASN A 72 -27.56 -19.82 -15.06
C ASN A 72 -26.29 -19.36 -14.26
N ASP A 73 -25.48 -18.45 -14.79
CA ASP A 73 -24.34 -17.90 -14.03
C ASP A 73 -24.83 -16.68 -13.24
N LYS A 74 -25.03 -16.87 -11.94
CA LYS A 74 -25.54 -15.81 -11.03
C LYS A 74 -24.67 -14.54 -11.07
N ARG A 75 -23.35 -14.67 -11.22
CA ARG A 75 -22.44 -13.52 -11.24
C ARG A 75 -22.61 -12.69 -12.51
N VAL A 76 -22.76 -13.36 -13.65
CA VAL A 76 -23.08 -12.67 -14.92
C VAL A 76 -24.42 -11.96 -14.81
N GLN A 77 -25.46 -12.65 -14.30
CA GLN A 77 -26.80 -12.06 -14.20
C GLN A 77 -26.85 -10.85 -13.25
N GLU A 78 -26.14 -10.92 -12.12
CA GLU A 78 -26.03 -9.82 -11.16
C GLU A 78 -25.28 -8.63 -11.77
N PHE A 79 -24.14 -8.88 -12.39
CA PHE A 79 -23.37 -7.84 -13.08
C PHE A 79 -24.20 -7.16 -14.16
N VAL A 80 -24.84 -7.95 -15.06
CA VAL A 80 -25.66 -7.41 -16.14
C VAL A 80 -26.82 -6.58 -15.60
N LYS A 81 -27.48 -7.04 -14.54
CA LYS A 81 -28.57 -6.29 -13.88
C LYS A 81 -28.10 -4.93 -13.39
N ASN A 82 -26.95 -4.87 -12.72
CA ASN A 82 -26.40 -3.60 -12.19
C ASN A 82 -25.96 -2.69 -13.33
N ALA A 83 -25.27 -3.24 -14.32
CA ALA A 83 -24.81 -2.48 -15.49
C ALA A 83 -26.00 -1.94 -16.32
N GLU A 84 -27.03 -2.76 -16.58
CA GLU A 84 -28.27 -2.32 -17.26
C GLU A 84 -28.94 -1.18 -16.49
N LYS A 85 -29.00 -1.24 -15.16
CA LYS A 85 -29.55 -0.17 -14.31
C LYS A 85 -28.76 1.12 -14.49
N THR A 86 -27.43 1.04 -14.45
CA THR A 86 -26.54 2.21 -14.58
C THR A 86 -26.66 2.86 -15.96
N VAL A 87 -26.68 2.07 -17.05
CA VAL A 87 -26.78 2.61 -18.43
C VAL A 87 -28.22 2.94 -18.87
N SER A 88 -29.23 2.71 -18.04
CA SER A 88 -30.63 3.14 -18.31
C SER A 88 -30.91 4.55 -17.78
N GLY A 89 -30.01 5.13 -16.98
CA GLY A 89 -30.12 6.49 -16.50
C GLY A 89 -29.79 7.52 -17.59
N GLU A 90 -30.06 8.80 -17.30
CA GLU A 90 -29.67 9.93 -18.17
C GLU A 90 -28.19 10.24 -18.05
N LYS A 91 -27.60 9.96 -16.87
CA LYS A 91 -26.19 10.21 -16.54
C LYS A 91 -25.51 9.01 -15.94
N ILE A 92 -24.21 8.93 -16.11
CA ILE A 92 -23.32 7.94 -15.47
C ILE A 92 -22.39 8.69 -14.51
N LYS A 93 -22.38 8.24 -13.26
CA LYS A 93 -21.38 8.67 -12.29
C LYS A 93 -20.05 7.98 -12.53
N GLY A 94 -18.96 8.69 -12.29
CA GLY A 94 -17.62 8.16 -12.40
C GLY A 94 -16.68 8.74 -11.35
N LEU A 95 -15.51 8.11 -11.22
CA LEU A 95 -14.40 8.59 -10.41
C LEU A 95 -13.20 8.83 -11.33
N ARG A 96 -12.66 10.04 -11.29
CA ARG A 96 -11.42 10.41 -11.97
C ARG A 96 -10.26 10.41 -10.97
N ILE A 97 -9.17 9.75 -11.32
CA ILE A 97 -7.90 9.81 -10.59
C ILE A 97 -6.85 10.30 -11.56
N SER A 98 -6.29 11.47 -11.28
CA SER A 98 -5.35 12.19 -12.14
C SER A 98 -4.01 12.35 -11.43
N ASP A 99 -2.91 12.01 -12.09
CA ASP A 99 -1.58 12.34 -11.61
C ASP A 99 -1.01 13.58 -12.34
N PHE A 100 -0.20 14.34 -11.62
CA PHE A 100 0.51 15.50 -12.10
C PHE A 100 1.97 15.47 -11.65
N ASN A 101 2.80 16.32 -12.22
CA ASN A 101 4.24 16.29 -11.98
C ASN A 101 4.88 14.94 -12.40
N SER A 102 4.34 14.31 -13.43
CA SER A 102 4.85 13.10 -14.05
C SER A 102 5.06 13.31 -15.56
N LYS A 103 5.65 12.34 -16.25
CA LYS A 103 5.82 12.39 -17.71
C LYS A 103 4.61 11.83 -18.46
N GLY A 104 3.61 11.31 -17.77
CA GLY A 104 2.52 10.53 -18.33
C GLY A 104 2.95 9.11 -18.73
N ALA A 105 1.98 8.29 -19.11
CA ALA A 105 2.23 6.94 -19.59
C ALA A 105 2.56 6.98 -21.09
N PHE A 106 3.85 6.95 -21.42
CA PHE A 106 4.33 6.97 -22.80
C PHE A 106 4.19 5.62 -23.51
N GLY A 107 4.24 5.63 -24.85
CA GLY A 107 4.11 4.47 -25.71
C GLY A 107 2.72 4.25 -26.27
N ALA A 108 1.83 5.24 -26.16
CA ALA A 108 0.48 5.17 -26.70
C ALA A 108 0.42 5.02 -28.24
N SER A 109 1.40 5.59 -28.94
CA SER A 109 1.58 5.49 -30.39
C SER A 109 2.29 4.21 -30.85
N LYS A 110 2.82 3.39 -29.92
CA LYS A 110 3.61 2.19 -30.20
C LYS A 110 2.73 0.96 -30.41
N ASP A 111 3.36 -0.13 -30.88
CA ASP A 111 2.70 -1.42 -31.00
C ASP A 111 2.26 -1.95 -29.64
N ILE A 112 1.13 -2.65 -29.60
CA ILE A 112 0.56 -3.22 -28.36
C ILE A 112 1.48 -4.27 -27.70
N TYR A 113 2.39 -4.86 -28.49
CA TYR A 113 3.35 -5.85 -28.00
C TYR A 113 4.63 -5.22 -27.46
N ASP A 114 4.80 -3.90 -27.65
CA ASP A 114 5.93 -3.19 -27.09
C ASP A 114 5.79 -3.02 -25.57
N GLN A 115 6.90 -3.24 -24.87
CA GLN A 115 6.98 -3.02 -23.43
C GLN A 115 7.08 -1.52 -23.14
N ASN A 116 6.01 -0.94 -22.65
CA ASN A 116 5.98 0.47 -22.28
C ASN A 116 4.93 0.73 -21.20
N PRO A 117 4.97 1.87 -20.49
CA PRO A 117 4.02 2.22 -19.45
C PRO A 117 2.57 2.24 -19.91
N TRP A 118 2.28 2.74 -21.13
CA TRP A 118 0.93 2.78 -21.66
C TRP A 118 0.32 1.39 -21.85
N ASN A 119 1.06 0.47 -22.47
CA ASN A 119 0.59 -0.89 -22.68
C ASN A 119 0.43 -1.65 -21.35
N SER A 120 1.33 -1.41 -20.39
CA SER A 120 1.22 -1.98 -19.03
C SER A 120 -0.04 -1.48 -18.31
N LEU A 121 -0.45 -0.25 -18.55
CA LEU A 121 -1.65 0.35 -17.94
C LEU A 121 -2.93 -0.12 -18.61
N THR A 122 -2.98 -0.21 -19.94
CA THR A 122 -4.23 -0.35 -20.71
C THR A 122 -4.59 -1.77 -21.11
N PHE A 123 -3.64 -2.73 -21.16
CA PHE A 123 -3.94 -4.13 -21.48
C PHE A 123 -4.14 -4.97 -20.22
N LEU A 124 -5.28 -5.67 -20.13
CA LEU A 124 -5.69 -6.39 -18.91
C LEU A 124 -4.92 -7.68 -18.66
N GLU A 125 -4.52 -8.43 -19.68
CA GLU A 125 -3.84 -9.72 -19.47
C GLU A 125 -2.65 -9.93 -20.42
N GLY A 126 -1.58 -10.49 -19.89
CA GLY A 126 -0.61 -11.29 -20.62
C GLY A 126 0.62 -10.59 -21.15
N SER A 127 0.76 -9.29 -21.12
CA SER A 127 2.05 -8.67 -21.37
C SER A 127 2.92 -8.59 -20.11
N THR A 128 3.00 -9.71 -19.38
CA THR A 128 4.15 -9.91 -18.49
C THR A 128 5.33 -10.19 -19.38
N VAL A 129 5.96 -9.15 -19.79
CA VAL A 129 7.24 -9.29 -20.40
C VAL A 129 8.21 -9.66 -19.28
N LYS A 130 8.62 -10.91 -19.30
CA LYS A 130 9.79 -11.39 -18.59
C LYS A 130 10.99 -10.63 -19.19
N ASP A 131 11.79 -10.00 -18.35
CA ASP A 131 13.04 -9.31 -18.63
C ASP A 131 12.97 -7.78 -18.81
N SER A 132 12.63 -7.08 -17.73
CA SER A 132 13.31 -5.82 -17.47
C SER A 132 13.63 -5.73 -15.97
N GLU A 133 14.90 -5.58 -15.65
CA GLU A 133 15.41 -5.46 -14.28
C GLU A 133 14.96 -4.17 -13.56
N THR A 134 14.15 -3.34 -14.21
CA THR A 134 13.77 -1.99 -13.75
C THR A 134 12.28 -1.71 -13.64
N SER A 135 11.37 -2.61 -14.08
CA SER A 135 9.94 -2.34 -13.91
C SER A 135 9.44 -2.90 -12.59
N ALA A 136 9.23 -2.04 -11.61
CA ALA A 136 8.58 -2.33 -10.34
C ALA A 136 7.06 -2.62 -10.47
N GLY A 137 6.52 -2.63 -11.68
CA GLY A 137 5.14 -2.98 -11.98
C GLY A 137 4.91 -4.48 -11.83
N SER A 138 4.44 -4.90 -10.66
CA SER A 138 4.09 -6.27 -10.38
C SER A 138 2.92 -6.73 -11.25
N PHE A 139 3.21 -7.54 -12.28
CA PHE A 139 2.26 -8.45 -12.94
C PHE A 139 0.96 -7.86 -13.50
N GLY A 140 0.76 -6.54 -13.58
CA GLY A 140 -0.47 -5.94 -14.09
C GLY A 140 -1.74 -6.27 -13.27
N ILE A 141 -1.59 -6.75 -12.03
CA ILE A 141 -2.71 -7.08 -11.15
C ILE A 141 -3.36 -5.81 -10.60
N GLY A 142 -2.57 -4.80 -10.26
CA GLY A 142 -3.03 -3.55 -9.62
C GLY A 142 -4.11 -2.80 -10.42
N LYS A 143 -3.99 -2.77 -11.75
CA LYS A 143 -5.01 -2.15 -12.62
C LYS A 143 -6.42 -2.73 -12.46
N ASN A 144 -6.54 -3.98 -11.97
CA ASN A 144 -7.84 -4.59 -11.70
C ASN A 144 -8.59 -3.95 -10.53
N ALA A 145 -7.92 -3.18 -9.67
CA ALA A 145 -8.55 -2.44 -8.59
C ALA A 145 -9.59 -1.42 -9.12
N SER A 146 -9.31 -0.77 -10.25
CA SER A 146 -10.23 0.18 -10.87
C SER A 146 -11.53 -0.48 -11.34
N PHE A 147 -11.49 -1.73 -11.79
CA PHE A 147 -12.69 -2.47 -12.17
C PHE A 147 -13.51 -2.95 -10.98
N ALA A 148 -12.89 -3.09 -9.81
CA ALA A 148 -13.57 -3.54 -8.58
C ALA A 148 -14.53 -2.49 -8.00
N VAL A 149 -14.36 -1.21 -8.31
CA VAL A 149 -15.21 -0.09 -7.87
C VAL A 149 -16.18 0.38 -8.96
N SER A 150 -16.29 -0.35 -10.07
CA SER A 150 -17.10 0.00 -11.23
C SER A 150 -18.23 -0.99 -11.46
N ASP A 151 -19.49 -0.55 -11.38
CA ASP A 151 -20.66 -1.34 -11.77
C ASP A 151 -20.67 -1.67 -13.27
N LEU A 152 -19.95 -0.89 -14.08
CA LEU A 152 -19.80 -1.13 -15.51
C LEU A 152 -18.53 -1.92 -15.86
N ARG A 153 -17.62 -2.16 -14.89
CA ARG A 153 -16.29 -2.72 -15.15
C ARG A 153 -15.62 -2.08 -16.36
N THR A 154 -15.71 -0.75 -16.45
CA THR A 154 -15.24 0.03 -17.59
C THR A 154 -14.39 1.19 -17.09
N VAL A 155 -13.19 1.28 -17.64
CA VAL A 155 -12.18 2.31 -17.28
C VAL A 155 -11.67 2.94 -18.57
N PHE A 156 -11.59 4.26 -18.58
CA PHE A 156 -10.91 5.02 -19.63
C PHE A 156 -9.61 5.59 -19.08
N TYR A 157 -8.59 5.50 -19.87
CA TYR A 157 -7.28 6.07 -19.60
C TYR A 157 -7.00 7.19 -20.60
N THR A 158 -6.54 8.32 -20.10
CA THR A 158 -6.03 9.43 -20.92
C THR A 158 -4.63 9.78 -20.44
N THR A 159 -3.67 9.85 -21.32
CA THR A 159 -2.32 10.30 -21.00
C THR A 159 -1.93 11.49 -21.85
N LYS A 160 -1.15 12.41 -21.28
CA LYS A 160 -0.48 13.48 -22.01
C LYS A 160 1.02 13.40 -21.75
N THR A 161 1.78 13.18 -22.81
CA THR A 161 3.24 13.07 -22.75
C THR A 161 3.91 14.17 -23.58
N PRO A 162 5.17 14.53 -23.27
CA PRO A 162 5.89 15.53 -24.07
C PRO A 162 6.05 15.16 -25.54
N GLU A 163 6.25 13.85 -25.83
CA GLU A 163 6.60 13.35 -27.15
C GLU A 163 5.38 13.00 -28.01
N GLU A 164 4.30 12.49 -27.39
CA GLU A 164 3.18 11.90 -28.13
C GLU A 164 1.90 12.75 -28.04
N GLY A 165 1.85 13.76 -27.15
CA GLY A 165 0.63 14.56 -26.94
C GLY A 165 -0.42 13.82 -26.13
N VAL A 166 -1.71 14.00 -26.45
CA VAL A 166 -2.84 13.42 -25.72
C VAL A 166 -3.35 12.18 -26.43
N HIS A 167 -3.42 11.07 -25.71
CA HIS A 167 -3.95 9.80 -26.18
C HIS A 167 -4.88 9.18 -25.14
N SER A 168 -5.91 8.47 -25.62
CA SER A 168 -6.91 7.83 -24.76
C SER A 168 -7.25 6.41 -25.22
N LYS A 169 -7.69 5.58 -24.28
CA LYS A 169 -8.24 4.25 -24.53
C LYS A 169 -9.25 3.87 -23.46
N GLY A 170 -10.37 3.27 -23.87
CA GLY A 170 -11.31 2.63 -22.98
C GLY A 170 -11.09 1.13 -22.92
N VAL A 171 -11.20 0.55 -21.73
CA VAL A 171 -11.06 -0.88 -21.45
C VAL A 171 -12.22 -1.33 -20.57
N ALA A 172 -12.82 -2.48 -20.91
CA ALA A 172 -13.89 -3.10 -20.14
C ALA A 172 -13.59 -4.58 -19.86
N ASP A 173 -13.77 -5.04 -18.63
CA ASP A 173 -13.64 -6.46 -18.24
C ASP A 173 -15.04 -7.09 -18.18
N LEU A 174 -15.47 -7.67 -19.29
CA LEU A 174 -16.80 -8.20 -19.50
C LEU A 174 -16.82 -9.74 -19.43
N MET A 175 -17.81 -10.35 -20.08
CA MET A 175 -17.91 -11.80 -20.19
C MET A 175 -17.55 -12.28 -21.61
N SER A 176 -16.94 -13.46 -21.73
CA SER A 176 -16.74 -14.11 -23.02
C SER A 176 -17.91 -15.03 -23.36
N PHE A 177 -18.29 -15.08 -24.65
CA PHE A 177 -19.31 -15.96 -25.14
C PHE A 177 -19.00 -16.38 -26.59
N LYS A 178 -19.70 -17.41 -27.06
CA LYS A 178 -19.61 -17.87 -28.45
C LYS A 178 -20.48 -17.01 -29.36
N VAL A 179 -19.92 -16.55 -30.44
CA VAL A 179 -20.63 -15.91 -31.55
C VAL A 179 -20.48 -16.74 -32.84
N ASN A 180 -21.53 -16.79 -33.65
CA ASN A 180 -21.52 -17.38 -34.99
C ASN A 180 -21.63 -16.24 -35.98
N GLU A 181 -20.57 -15.99 -36.74
CA GLU A 181 -20.55 -14.99 -37.80
C GLU A 181 -20.14 -15.67 -39.09
N ASN A 182 -20.97 -15.57 -40.12
CA ASN A 182 -20.74 -16.16 -41.45
C ASN A 182 -20.41 -17.67 -41.41
N GLY A 183 -21.07 -18.43 -40.50
CA GLY A 183 -20.83 -19.87 -40.33
C GLY A 183 -19.58 -20.24 -39.55
N ILE A 184 -18.82 -19.26 -39.07
CA ILE A 184 -17.63 -19.48 -38.24
C ILE A 184 -17.99 -19.23 -36.77
N THR A 185 -17.77 -20.24 -35.93
CA THR A 185 -17.93 -20.08 -34.48
C THR A 185 -16.66 -19.51 -33.88
N MET A 186 -16.76 -18.32 -33.28
CA MET A 186 -15.67 -17.65 -32.58
C MET A 186 -16.01 -17.47 -31.10
N HIS A 187 -14.99 -17.31 -30.27
CA HIS A 187 -15.14 -16.90 -28.88
C HIS A 187 -14.74 -15.42 -28.76
N THR A 188 -15.59 -14.62 -28.13
CA THR A 188 -15.20 -13.25 -27.75
C THR A 188 -14.18 -13.29 -26.64
N GLN A 189 -13.33 -12.30 -26.57
CA GLN A 189 -12.45 -12.08 -25.42
C GLN A 189 -13.26 -11.50 -24.25
N LYS A 190 -12.77 -11.66 -23.02
CA LYS A 190 -13.33 -11.01 -21.84
C LYS A 190 -13.09 -9.50 -21.87
N GLU A 191 -11.94 -9.14 -22.36
CA GLU A 191 -11.52 -7.75 -22.48
C GLU A 191 -12.16 -7.11 -23.70
N GLY A 192 -12.87 -6.00 -23.47
CA GLY A 192 -13.41 -5.11 -24.50
C GLY A 192 -12.55 -3.85 -24.60
N SER A 193 -12.22 -3.42 -25.83
CA SER A 193 -11.65 -2.11 -26.09
C SER A 193 -12.75 -1.16 -26.56
N LEU A 194 -12.76 0.04 -26.02
CA LEU A 194 -13.62 1.14 -26.39
C LEU A 194 -12.76 2.20 -27.10
N GLY A 195 -13.06 2.49 -28.35
CA GLY A 195 -12.21 3.18 -29.29
C GLY A 195 -11.61 2.22 -30.30
N ASP A 196 -10.36 2.43 -30.74
CA ASP A 196 -9.66 1.47 -31.60
C ASP A 196 -9.21 0.25 -30.75
N LYS A 197 -9.38 -0.96 -31.30
CA LYS A 197 -9.08 -2.21 -30.59
C LYS A 197 -7.61 -2.34 -30.18
N PHE A 198 -6.70 -1.91 -31.04
CA PHE A 198 -5.27 -2.15 -30.89
C PHE A 198 -4.45 -0.87 -30.69
N LYS A 199 -5.08 0.31 -30.81
CA LYS A 199 -4.37 1.59 -30.72
C LYS A 199 -5.04 2.49 -29.72
N ALA A 200 -4.26 3.38 -29.15
CA ALA A 200 -4.78 4.55 -28.47
C ALA A 200 -5.44 5.48 -29.50
N VAL A 201 -6.47 6.17 -29.08
CA VAL A 201 -7.14 7.22 -29.87
C VAL A 201 -6.44 8.55 -29.54
N GLU A 202 -6.11 9.36 -30.54
CA GLU A 202 -5.63 10.71 -30.32
C GLU A 202 -6.75 11.57 -29.70
N GLY A 203 -6.39 12.36 -28.70
CA GLY A 203 -7.33 13.19 -27.95
C GLY A 203 -8.00 12.48 -26.75
N GLU A 204 -8.98 13.15 -26.17
CA GLU A 204 -9.72 12.69 -25.00
C GLU A 204 -11.00 11.93 -25.41
N LEU A 205 -11.19 10.70 -24.90
CA LEU A 205 -12.44 9.93 -25.09
C LEU A 205 -13.52 10.32 -24.07
N ILE A 206 -13.13 10.71 -22.88
CA ILE A 206 -14.04 11.26 -21.86
C ILE A 206 -13.80 12.76 -21.80
N THR A 207 -14.83 13.52 -22.09
CA THR A 207 -14.80 15.00 -22.05
C THR A 207 -15.66 15.47 -20.89
N LEU A 208 -15.08 16.26 -20.00
CA LEU A 208 -15.76 16.90 -18.86
C LEU A 208 -15.83 18.40 -19.10
N ASN A 209 -16.91 19.04 -18.62
CA ASN A 209 -17.11 20.48 -18.84
C ASN A 209 -16.12 21.34 -18.04
N ASP A 210 -15.66 20.85 -16.90
CA ASP A 210 -14.85 21.56 -15.92
C ASP A 210 -13.40 21.05 -15.83
N TYR A 211 -13.04 20.07 -16.66
CA TYR A 211 -11.72 19.48 -16.67
C TYR A 211 -11.27 19.06 -18.06
N SER A 212 -10.05 19.43 -18.42
CA SER A 212 -9.29 18.88 -19.54
C SER A 212 -7.82 18.76 -19.14
N ARG A 213 -7.12 17.78 -19.70
CA ARG A 213 -5.71 17.55 -19.36
C ARG A 213 -4.79 18.54 -20.06
N ASN A 214 -4.35 19.55 -19.30
CA ASN A 214 -3.41 20.55 -19.80
C ASN A 214 -1.96 20.26 -19.45
N GLU A 215 -1.71 19.54 -18.33
CA GLU A 215 -0.37 19.16 -17.85
C GLU A 215 -0.03 17.73 -18.25
N TYR A 216 1.27 17.40 -18.26
CA TYR A 216 1.72 16.03 -18.43
C TYR A 216 1.28 15.14 -17.26
N GLY A 217 0.93 13.90 -17.56
CA GLY A 217 0.43 12.94 -16.60
C GLY A 217 -0.63 12.02 -17.18
N THR A 218 -1.30 11.29 -16.32
CA THR A 218 -2.30 10.28 -16.69
C THR A 218 -3.59 10.47 -15.89
N ASP A 219 -4.72 10.32 -16.57
CA ASP A 219 -6.05 10.24 -15.97
C ASP A 219 -6.59 8.83 -16.08
N VAL A 220 -7.20 8.38 -15.00
CA VAL A 220 -7.97 7.13 -14.92
C VAL A 220 -9.42 7.50 -14.65
N TYR A 221 -10.31 7.27 -15.60
CA TYR A 221 -11.74 7.53 -15.49
C TYR A 221 -12.48 6.21 -15.28
N ILE A 222 -13.02 5.98 -14.11
CA ILE A 222 -13.75 4.78 -13.72
C ILE A 222 -15.24 5.07 -13.87
N LEU A 223 -15.92 4.50 -14.88
CA LEU A 223 -17.34 4.70 -15.09
C LEU A 223 -18.19 3.73 -14.26
N GLY A 224 -19.37 4.19 -13.84
CA GLY A 224 -20.25 3.39 -12.97
C GLY A 224 -19.72 3.29 -11.55
N PHE A 225 -19.04 4.32 -11.08
CA PHE A 225 -18.61 4.41 -9.68
C PHE A 225 -19.83 4.65 -8.78
N THR A 226 -20.00 3.80 -7.77
CA THR A 226 -21.13 3.84 -6.85
C THR A 226 -20.65 3.64 -5.43
N GLU A 227 -20.29 4.71 -4.78
CA GLU A 227 -19.96 4.72 -3.35
C GLU A 227 -20.94 5.62 -2.59
N SER A 228 -20.94 5.48 -1.26
CA SER A 228 -21.74 6.32 -0.37
C SER A 228 -21.19 7.76 -0.31
N ASP A 229 -22.03 8.70 0.14
CA ASP A 229 -21.62 10.08 0.36
C ASP A 229 -20.44 10.23 1.35
N GLU A 230 -20.17 9.19 2.15
CA GLU A 230 -19.06 9.14 3.11
C GLU A 230 -17.71 8.76 2.47
N TYR A 231 -17.67 8.47 1.16
CA TYR A 231 -16.46 7.98 0.52
C TYR A 231 -15.26 8.94 0.68
N ARG A 232 -15.49 10.25 0.74
CA ARG A 232 -14.42 11.27 0.89
C ARG A 232 -13.67 11.12 2.21
N GLY A 233 -14.39 10.95 3.32
CA GLY A 233 -13.79 10.72 4.63
C GLY A 233 -13.03 9.40 4.67
N ASN A 234 -13.59 8.35 4.09
CA ASN A 234 -12.93 7.05 3.96
C ASN A 234 -11.68 7.15 3.09
N ALA A 235 -11.73 7.89 1.97
CA ALA A 235 -10.59 8.11 1.09
C ALA A 235 -9.44 8.80 1.83
N VAL A 236 -9.71 9.87 2.57
CA VAL A 236 -8.70 10.56 3.39
C VAL A 236 -8.08 9.58 4.40
N SER A 237 -8.90 8.80 5.12
CA SER A 237 -8.42 7.81 6.09
C SER A 237 -7.53 6.74 5.46
N TYR A 238 -7.91 6.21 4.29
CA TYR A 238 -7.12 5.22 3.56
C TYR A 238 -5.78 5.80 3.08
N ILE A 239 -5.79 7.02 2.53
CA ILE A 239 -4.58 7.69 2.07
C ILE A 239 -3.64 8.00 3.23
N LEU A 240 -4.16 8.44 4.37
CA LEU A 240 -3.37 8.63 5.59
C LEU A 240 -2.75 7.31 6.08
N THR A 241 -3.49 6.20 6.01
CA THR A 241 -2.99 4.89 6.42
C THR A 241 -1.87 4.38 5.50
N ASP A 242 -2.04 4.55 4.19
CA ASP A 242 -1.11 3.97 3.20
C ASP A 242 0.05 4.89 2.83
N PHE A 243 -0.10 6.22 2.99
CA PHE A 243 0.85 7.22 2.49
C PHE A 243 1.25 8.30 3.50
N LEU A 244 1.04 8.06 4.80
CA LEU A 244 1.38 9.02 5.85
C LEU A 244 2.80 9.56 5.70
N VAL A 245 3.78 8.67 5.53
CA VAL A 245 5.20 9.05 5.43
C VAL A 245 5.49 9.76 4.12
N SER A 246 4.81 9.42 3.03
CA SER A 246 4.93 10.11 1.73
C SER A 246 4.54 11.58 1.84
N ILE A 247 3.40 11.84 2.50
CA ILE A 247 2.87 13.20 2.71
C ILE A 247 3.75 13.96 3.69
N PHE A 248 4.13 13.33 4.82
CA PHE A 248 5.00 13.91 5.83
C PHE A 248 6.35 14.36 5.23
N ASN A 249 6.93 13.55 4.35
CA ASN A 249 8.20 13.83 3.67
C ASN A 249 8.05 14.74 2.43
N LYS A 250 6.88 15.35 2.21
CA LYS A 250 6.60 16.25 1.06
C LYS A 250 6.80 15.58 -0.31
N LYS A 251 6.61 14.28 -0.40
CA LYS A 251 6.68 13.51 -1.65
C LYS A 251 5.31 13.38 -2.33
N LEU A 252 4.22 13.55 -1.58
CA LEU A 252 2.85 13.38 -2.05
C LEU A 252 1.95 14.50 -1.56
N GLU A 253 1.13 15.02 -2.46
CA GLU A 253 -0.03 15.89 -2.22
C GLU A 253 -1.25 15.26 -2.89
N VAL A 254 -2.37 15.17 -2.19
CA VAL A 254 -3.60 14.59 -2.72
C VAL A 254 -4.75 15.57 -2.54
N LYS A 255 -5.50 15.82 -3.62
CA LYS A 255 -6.74 16.59 -3.59
C LYS A 255 -7.92 15.66 -3.87
N ILE A 256 -8.92 15.62 -2.97
CA ILE A 256 -10.09 14.75 -3.04
C ILE A 256 -11.34 15.62 -3.03
N ASP A 257 -11.99 15.81 -4.18
CA ASP A 257 -13.20 16.67 -4.30
C ASP A 257 -13.07 18.01 -3.55
N GLY A 258 -11.95 18.68 -3.73
CA GLY A 258 -11.67 19.98 -3.09
C GLY A 258 -10.98 19.90 -1.73
N ILE A 259 -10.92 18.72 -1.07
CA ILE A 259 -10.12 18.50 0.14
C ILE A 259 -8.65 18.38 -0.27
N LEU A 260 -7.81 19.32 0.12
CA LEU A 260 -6.37 19.26 -0.11
C LEU A 260 -5.68 18.61 1.10
N LEU A 261 -4.94 17.54 0.87
CA LEU A 261 -4.14 16.81 1.86
C LEU A 261 -2.66 16.92 1.49
N ASN A 262 -1.87 17.62 2.31
CA ASN A 262 -0.43 17.80 2.12
C ASN A 262 0.30 17.87 3.47
N SER A 263 1.61 18.11 3.45
CA SER A 263 2.43 18.15 4.66
C SER A 263 2.11 19.30 5.62
N GLU A 264 1.49 20.38 5.13
CA GLU A 264 1.20 21.57 5.93
C GLU A 264 -0.03 21.39 6.81
N ASN A 265 -1.05 20.66 6.30
CA ASN A 265 -2.29 20.39 7.00
C ASN A 265 -2.43 18.94 7.51
N LEU A 266 -1.37 18.15 7.40
CA LEU A 266 -1.35 16.73 7.77
C LEU A 266 -1.79 16.48 9.22
N SER A 267 -1.39 17.35 10.16
CA SER A 267 -1.76 17.25 11.57
C SER A 267 -3.27 17.26 11.78
N ASP A 268 -3.97 18.16 11.09
CA ASP A 268 -5.42 18.34 11.24
C ASP A 268 -6.17 17.13 10.68
N TYR A 269 -5.74 16.66 9.50
CA TYR A 269 -6.35 15.48 8.88
C TYR A 269 -6.06 14.18 9.62
N VAL A 270 -4.86 14.01 10.18
CA VAL A 270 -4.54 12.87 11.05
C VAL A 270 -5.42 12.90 12.31
N SER A 271 -5.63 14.07 12.90
CA SER A 271 -6.51 14.21 14.07
C SER A 271 -7.95 13.84 13.75
N GLN A 272 -8.47 14.26 12.60
CA GLN A 272 -9.87 14.11 12.21
C GLN A 272 -10.21 12.74 11.61
N TYR A 273 -9.34 12.22 10.72
CA TYR A 273 -9.62 11.02 9.91
C TYR A 273 -8.64 9.87 10.16
N GLY A 274 -7.55 10.11 10.89
CA GLY A 274 -6.55 9.08 11.18
C GLY A 274 -7.07 8.03 12.14
N THR A 275 -6.73 6.76 11.88
CA THR A 275 -6.92 5.69 12.86
C THR A 275 -6.01 5.91 14.07
N GLU A 276 -6.23 5.20 15.17
CA GLU A 276 -5.35 5.30 16.33
C GLU A 276 -3.89 4.89 15.99
N GLU A 277 -3.71 3.90 15.13
CA GLU A 277 -2.39 3.53 14.61
C GLU A 277 -1.76 4.68 13.82
N THR A 278 -2.51 5.30 12.89
CA THR A 278 -2.04 6.45 12.10
C THR A 278 -1.61 7.61 13.00
N LYS A 279 -2.40 7.92 14.04
CA LYS A 279 -2.08 8.96 15.04
C LYS A 279 -0.80 8.64 15.81
N ASN A 280 -0.60 7.37 16.16
CA ASN A 280 0.61 6.93 16.84
C ASN A 280 1.84 7.07 15.93
N TYR A 281 1.76 6.64 14.67
CA TYR A 281 2.87 6.79 13.70
C TYR A 281 3.19 8.25 13.43
N TYR A 282 2.18 9.10 13.25
CA TYR A 282 2.37 10.54 13.09
C TYR A 282 3.05 11.16 14.32
N GLY A 283 2.61 10.79 15.52
CA GLY A 283 3.25 11.18 16.77
C GLY A 283 4.72 10.78 16.85
N CYS A 284 5.06 9.55 16.42
CA CYS A 284 6.44 9.09 16.33
C CYS A 284 7.28 9.93 15.35
N LEU A 285 6.72 10.29 14.19
CA LEU A 285 7.42 11.10 13.20
C LEU A 285 7.70 12.54 13.69
N THR A 286 6.75 13.14 14.41
CA THR A 286 6.78 14.55 14.79
C THR A 286 7.46 14.81 16.14
N TYR A 287 7.51 13.82 17.05
CA TYR A 287 8.09 14.02 18.38
C TYR A 287 9.61 14.16 18.32
N ASN A 288 10.13 15.25 18.92
CA ASN A 288 11.57 15.55 18.89
C ASN A 288 12.43 14.62 19.77
N GLY A 289 11.84 14.02 20.82
CA GLY A 289 12.51 13.06 21.70
C GLY A 289 12.44 11.60 21.25
N LYS A 290 12.08 11.33 20.00
CA LYS A 290 12.11 9.96 19.47
C LYS A 290 13.53 9.44 19.33
N LEU A 291 13.71 8.14 19.57
CA LEU A 291 14.96 7.46 19.26
C LEU A 291 15.10 7.23 17.76
N GLN A 292 16.31 7.33 17.25
CA GLN A 292 16.66 7.02 15.87
C GLN A 292 17.77 6.00 15.82
N PHE A 293 17.59 4.96 15.00
CA PHE A 293 18.57 3.92 14.72
C PHE A 293 18.77 3.79 13.22
N ASN A 294 20.04 3.70 12.81
CA ASN A 294 20.42 3.41 11.43
C ASN A 294 20.74 1.92 11.27
N LEU A 295 20.88 1.45 10.03
CA LEU A 295 21.19 0.05 9.75
C LEU A 295 22.50 -0.36 10.43
N PRO A 296 22.53 -1.54 11.10
CA PRO A 296 23.75 -2.07 11.67
C PRO A 296 24.73 -2.55 10.58
N LYS A 297 26.02 -2.65 10.96
CA LYS A 297 27.12 -2.98 10.06
C LYS A 297 26.90 -4.24 9.21
N VAL A 298 26.13 -5.21 9.68
CA VAL A 298 25.80 -6.42 8.92
C VAL A 298 25.15 -6.13 7.58
N PHE A 299 24.38 -5.03 7.45
CA PHE A 299 23.78 -4.65 6.19
C PHE A 299 24.82 -4.11 5.19
N GLN A 300 25.84 -3.43 5.65
CA GLN A 300 26.96 -3.00 4.81
C GLN A 300 27.81 -4.21 4.37
N ASP A 301 28.15 -5.09 5.31
CA ASP A 301 29.07 -6.20 5.05
C ASP A 301 28.45 -7.28 4.11
N GLU A 302 27.13 -7.53 4.23
CA GLU A 302 26.45 -8.64 3.55
C GLU A 302 25.60 -8.22 2.35
N PHE A 303 25.13 -6.97 2.33
CA PHE A 303 24.16 -6.49 1.34
C PHE A 303 24.59 -5.23 0.61
N ASP A 304 25.77 -4.67 0.94
CA ASP A 304 26.28 -3.42 0.36
C ASP A 304 25.34 -2.22 0.59
N MET A 305 24.83 -2.11 1.83
CA MET A 305 23.92 -1.04 2.25
C MET A 305 24.56 -0.20 3.33
N ALA A 306 24.71 1.11 3.09
CA ALA A 306 25.23 2.02 4.08
C ALA A 306 24.27 2.21 5.28
N PRO A 307 24.76 2.53 6.47
CA PRO A 307 23.91 2.68 7.66
C PRO A 307 22.77 3.69 7.49
N GLU A 308 22.99 4.77 6.74
CA GLU A 308 22.02 5.84 6.46
C GLU A 308 20.98 5.49 5.41
N GLU A 309 21.10 4.34 4.74
CA GLU A 309 20.10 3.91 3.74
C GLU A 309 18.74 3.57 4.34
N ALA A 310 18.67 3.35 5.65
CA ALA A 310 17.39 3.30 6.35
C ALA A 310 17.50 3.84 7.77
N SER A 311 16.39 4.36 8.26
CA SER A 311 16.24 4.83 9.64
C SER A 311 15.03 4.18 10.29
N LEU A 312 15.20 3.75 11.55
CA LEU A 312 14.14 3.31 12.42
C LEU A 312 13.92 4.37 13.51
N TYR A 313 12.74 4.96 13.53
CA TYR A 313 12.30 5.87 14.58
C TYR A 313 11.44 5.10 15.58
N LEU A 314 11.70 5.31 16.88
CA LEU A 314 10.93 4.69 17.97
C LEU A 314 10.48 5.76 18.96
N LEU A 315 9.26 5.63 19.43
CA LEU A 315 8.66 6.45 20.48
C LEU A 315 8.02 5.53 21.51
N GLU A 316 8.48 5.65 22.78
CA GLU A 316 7.79 5.06 23.91
C GLU A 316 6.64 5.97 24.34
N LYS A 317 5.44 5.42 24.43
CA LYS A 317 4.24 6.15 24.81
C LYS A 317 3.19 5.17 25.35
N ASN A 318 2.59 5.52 26.50
CA ASN A 318 1.46 4.74 27.05
C ASN A 318 0.31 4.69 26.05
N GLY A 319 -0.27 3.50 25.88
CA GLY A 319 -1.34 3.25 24.93
C GLY A 319 -0.90 3.14 23.46
N ALA A 320 0.43 3.11 23.18
CA ALA A 320 0.93 2.93 21.82
C ALA A 320 0.63 1.54 21.26
N ASN A 321 0.55 1.45 19.93
CA ASN A 321 0.09 0.26 19.20
C ASN A 321 1.05 -0.95 19.20
N ARG A 322 2.28 -0.79 19.73
CA ARG A 322 3.34 -1.82 19.79
C ARG A 322 3.72 -2.40 18.44
N LYS A 323 3.65 -1.56 17.40
CA LYS A 323 3.96 -1.92 16.02
C LYS A 323 5.02 -0.99 15.42
N VAL A 324 5.67 -1.47 14.37
CA VAL A 324 6.56 -0.66 13.52
C VAL A 324 5.96 -0.60 12.12
N LEU A 325 5.65 0.61 11.66
CA LEU A 325 5.27 0.88 10.30
C LEU A 325 6.48 0.73 9.38
N MET A 326 6.37 -0.07 8.33
CA MET A 326 7.47 -0.35 7.41
C MET A 326 7.20 0.32 6.07
N THR A 327 8.10 1.23 5.65
CA THR A 327 7.95 1.95 4.38
C THR A 327 9.20 1.85 3.51
N ARG A 328 9.00 2.02 2.20
CA ARG A 328 10.09 2.19 1.23
C ARG A 328 10.35 3.67 0.93
N GLU A 329 11.25 3.97 -0.02
CA GLU A 329 11.66 5.34 -0.36
C GLU A 329 10.50 6.27 -0.69
N SER A 330 9.49 5.80 -1.41
CA SER A 330 8.31 6.60 -1.72
C SER A 330 7.53 7.06 -0.47
N GLY A 331 7.78 6.44 0.68
CA GLY A 331 7.02 6.66 1.92
C GLY A 331 5.70 5.89 1.97
N MET A 332 5.43 5.07 0.96
CA MET A 332 4.27 4.17 0.97
C MET A 332 4.45 3.09 2.04
N THR A 333 3.40 2.83 2.80
CA THR A 333 3.33 1.74 3.77
C THR A 333 3.30 0.41 3.05
N ILE A 334 4.26 -0.48 3.35
CA ILE A 334 4.26 -1.85 2.83
C ILE A 334 3.60 -2.79 3.84
N GLN A 335 4.09 -2.80 5.06
CA GLN A 335 3.57 -3.70 6.11
C GLN A 335 3.76 -3.07 7.48
N GLU A 336 3.13 -3.69 8.48
CA GLU A 336 3.38 -3.42 9.89
C GLU A 336 4.06 -4.63 10.53
N MET A 337 5.10 -4.36 11.31
CA MET A 337 5.74 -5.40 12.13
C MET A 337 5.15 -5.36 13.54
N ASP A 338 4.46 -6.41 13.93
CA ASP A 338 3.86 -6.60 15.26
C ASP A 338 4.60 -7.64 16.12
N ARG A 339 4.09 -7.96 17.31
CA ARG A 339 4.57 -9.02 18.21
C ARG A 339 6.05 -8.88 18.58
N ILE A 340 6.54 -7.65 18.73
CA ILE A 340 7.93 -7.37 19.10
C ILE A 340 8.11 -7.45 20.62
N SER A 341 7.26 -6.75 21.40
CA SER A 341 7.27 -6.76 22.86
C SER A 341 5.86 -6.80 23.43
N LYS A 342 5.69 -7.51 24.54
CA LYS A 342 4.43 -7.52 25.31
C LYS A 342 4.43 -6.50 26.45
N SER A 343 5.60 -6.10 26.91
CA SER A 343 5.77 -5.26 28.11
C SER A 343 6.07 -3.81 27.80
N ILE A 344 6.68 -3.51 26.65
CA ILE A 344 7.03 -2.14 26.25
C ILE A 344 5.92 -1.60 25.35
N GLU A 345 5.38 -0.44 25.71
CA GLU A 345 4.40 0.29 24.92
C GLU A 345 5.11 1.32 24.05
N PHE A 346 5.17 1.05 22.77
CA PHE A 346 5.90 1.84 21.82
C PHE A 346 5.18 1.91 20.48
N THR A 347 5.58 2.87 19.68
CA THR A 347 5.30 2.92 18.24
C THR A 347 6.59 3.17 17.48
N GLY A 348 6.70 2.65 16.27
CA GLY A 348 7.88 2.83 15.45
C GLY A 348 7.56 3.08 13.98
N VAL A 349 8.49 3.74 13.29
CA VAL A 349 8.43 3.94 11.84
C VAL A 349 9.80 3.64 11.24
N PHE A 350 9.85 2.66 10.35
CA PHE A 350 11.02 2.30 9.55
C PHE A 350 10.90 2.90 8.15
N ILE A 351 11.90 3.66 7.75
CA ILE A 351 11.95 4.32 6.44
C ILE A 351 13.20 3.86 5.70
N ALA A 352 13.02 3.13 4.61
CA ALA A 352 14.09 2.80 3.68
C ALA A 352 14.26 3.94 2.68
N SER A 353 15.34 4.72 2.80
CA SER A 353 15.58 5.93 1.99
C SER A 353 16.68 5.76 0.93
N GLY A 354 17.57 4.79 1.11
CA GLY A 354 18.73 4.59 0.23
C GLY A 354 18.41 3.79 -1.04
N VAL A 355 19.31 3.91 -2.02
CA VAL A 355 19.12 3.29 -3.34
C VAL A 355 19.27 1.76 -3.28
N ASN A 356 20.30 1.25 -2.58
CA ASN A 356 20.58 -0.19 -2.56
C ASN A 356 19.52 -0.96 -1.80
N ILE A 357 19.10 -0.45 -0.62
CA ILE A 357 18.04 -1.10 0.16
C ILE A 357 16.72 -1.12 -0.62
N ASN A 358 16.34 -0.02 -1.29
CA ASN A 358 15.09 0.03 -2.05
C ASN A 358 15.11 -0.90 -3.26
N LYS A 359 16.21 -0.98 -4.03
CA LYS A 359 16.37 -1.99 -5.09
C LYS A 359 16.26 -3.42 -4.57
N PHE A 360 16.73 -3.67 -3.35
CA PHE A 360 16.63 -4.99 -2.72
C PHE A 360 15.20 -5.28 -2.27
N LEU A 361 14.55 -4.35 -1.55
CA LEU A 361 13.19 -4.47 -1.06
C LEU A 361 12.18 -4.66 -2.20
N GLN A 362 12.30 -3.95 -3.31
CA GLN A 362 11.46 -4.14 -4.50
C GLN A 362 11.45 -5.58 -5.01
N LYS A 363 12.61 -6.27 -4.96
CA LYS A 363 12.69 -7.69 -5.37
C LYS A 363 12.05 -8.65 -4.37
N LEU A 364 11.82 -8.23 -3.13
CA LEU A 364 11.14 -8.98 -2.08
C LEU A 364 9.63 -8.72 -2.05
N GLU A 365 9.20 -7.60 -2.63
CA GLU A 365 7.82 -7.11 -2.57
C GLU A 365 6.87 -8.05 -3.31
N ASP A 366 5.71 -8.30 -2.74
CA ASP A 366 4.69 -9.12 -3.37
C ASP A 366 3.88 -8.33 -4.42
N PRO A 367 3.03 -8.98 -5.22
CA PRO A 367 2.26 -8.30 -6.26
C PRO A 367 1.21 -7.30 -5.76
N LYS A 368 0.86 -7.32 -4.48
CA LYS A 368 -0.05 -6.35 -3.85
C LYS A 368 0.70 -5.22 -3.16
N HIS A 369 2.02 -5.28 -3.16
CA HIS A 369 2.88 -4.33 -2.46
C HIS A 369 2.56 -4.17 -0.97
N ASP A 370 2.11 -5.26 -0.32
CA ASP A 370 1.71 -5.26 1.08
C ASP A 370 2.58 -6.13 1.99
N ASN A 371 3.61 -6.80 1.42
CA ASN A 371 4.56 -7.61 2.18
C ASN A 371 5.90 -7.77 1.46
N TRP A 372 6.97 -8.05 2.26
CA TRP A 372 8.28 -8.46 1.77
C TRP A 372 8.54 -9.92 2.10
N TYR A 373 8.74 -10.74 1.05
CA TYR A 373 9.02 -12.17 1.16
C TYR A 373 10.43 -12.52 0.69
N GLY A 374 11.27 -13.05 1.60
CA GLY A 374 12.65 -13.41 1.28
C GLY A 374 12.77 -14.47 0.16
N GLU A 375 11.75 -15.30 -0.02
CA GLU A 375 11.68 -16.32 -1.07
C GLU A 375 11.61 -15.76 -2.51
N ARG A 376 11.20 -14.52 -2.66
CA ARG A 376 11.09 -13.85 -3.97
C ARG A 376 12.43 -13.43 -4.55
N TYR A 377 13.42 -13.24 -3.69
CA TYR A 377 14.78 -12.87 -4.11
C TYR A 377 15.54 -14.06 -4.72
N SER A 378 16.37 -13.78 -5.70
CA SER A 378 17.31 -14.78 -6.24
C SER A 378 18.77 -14.36 -5.94
N PRO A 379 19.54 -15.17 -5.19
CA PRO A 379 19.18 -16.47 -4.57
C PRO A 379 18.30 -16.31 -3.32
N LYS A 380 17.37 -17.23 -3.10
CA LYS A 380 16.41 -17.21 -1.98
C LYS A 380 17.07 -17.12 -0.60
N SER A 381 18.24 -17.74 -0.44
CA SER A 381 19.00 -17.70 0.82
C SER A 381 19.38 -16.27 1.22
N LYS A 382 19.80 -15.44 0.26
CA LYS A 382 20.16 -14.04 0.50
C LYS A 382 18.92 -13.20 0.91
N GLY A 383 17.78 -13.41 0.23
CA GLY A 383 16.54 -12.74 0.61
C GLY A 383 16.03 -13.12 2.00
N LYS A 384 16.06 -14.40 2.34
CA LYS A 384 15.69 -14.88 3.70
C LYS A 384 16.62 -14.32 4.77
N LYS A 385 17.93 -14.29 4.51
CA LYS A 385 18.92 -13.71 5.42
C LYS A 385 18.64 -12.24 5.66
N PHE A 386 18.33 -11.48 4.60
CA PHE A 386 17.99 -10.07 4.71
C PHE A 386 16.77 -9.84 5.61
N ILE A 387 15.65 -10.53 5.39
CA ILE A 387 14.46 -10.42 6.23
C ILE A 387 14.76 -10.80 7.69
N THR A 388 15.59 -11.83 7.91
CA THR A 388 16.00 -12.24 9.27
C THR A 388 16.79 -11.12 9.96
N GLU A 389 17.79 -10.54 9.30
CA GLU A 389 18.59 -9.45 9.88
C GLU A 389 17.78 -8.18 10.07
N LEU A 390 16.85 -7.85 9.15
CA LEU A 390 15.94 -6.71 9.31
C LEU A 390 15.03 -6.87 10.54
N ASN A 391 14.43 -8.05 10.69
CA ASN A 391 13.59 -8.35 11.84
C ASN A 391 14.37 -8.32 13.15
N LYS A 392 15.61 -8.83 13.14
CA LYS A 392 16.53 -8.80 14.30
C LYS A 392 16.91 -7.36 14.66
N PHE A 393 17.25 -6.54 13.68
CA PHE A 393 17.56 -5.12 13.89
C PHE A 393 16.41 -4.41 14.57
N ILE A 394 15.18 -4.50 14.01
CA ILE A 394 14.01 -3.82 14.57
C ILE A 394 13.73 -4.32 16.01
N LYS A 395 13.72 -5.63 16.23
CA LYS A 395 13.48 -6.21 17.58
C LYS A 395 14.52 -5.79 18.58
N SER A 396 15.81 -5.81 18.22
CA SER A 396 16.88 -5.43 19.12
C SER A 396 16.84 -3.94 19.46
N SER A 397 16.54 -3.08 18.48
CA SER A 397 16.39 -1.63 18.70
C SER A 397 15.24 -1.31 19.66
N VAL A 398 14.10 -1.97 19.53
CA VAL A 398 12.98 -1.81 20.47
C VAL A 398 13.34 -2.31 21.86
N LEU A 399 13.92 -3.53 21.97
CA LEU A 399 14.15 -4.16 23.28
C LEU A 399 15.34 -3.56 24.04
N GLN A 400 16.37 -3.09 23.35
CA GLN A 400 17.58 -2.54 23.97
C GLN A 400 17.49 -1.01 24.09
N GLY A 401 17.04 -0.33 23.04
CA GLY A 401 16.96 1.13 23.01
C GLY A 401 15.98 1.66 24.05
N LEU A 402 14.75 1.16 24.08
CA LEU A 402 13.74 1.64 25.01
C LEU A 402 14.00 1.19 26.47
N ARG A 403 14.59 0.00 26.68
CA ARG A 403 15.02 -0.41 28.05
C ARG A 403 16.14 0.44 28.60
N ALA A 404 17.08 0.88 27.78
CA ALA A 404 18.16 1.74 28.22
C ALA A 404 17.63 3.11 28.68
N GLU A 405 16.61 3.67 28.02
CA GLU A 405 15.96 4.89 28.48
C GLU A 405 15.22 4.68 29.80
N MET A 406 14.50 3.57 29.97
CA MET A 406 13.83 3.25 31.24
C MET A 406 14.84 3.13 32.39
N SER A 407 16.01 2.53 32.18
CA SER A 407 17.02 2.41 33.22
C SER A 407 17.62 3.79 33.58
N ASN A 408 17.87 4.64 32.60
CA ASN A 408 18.38 5.99 32.82
C ASN A 408 17.36 6.90 33.55
N GLN A 409 16.08 6.74 33.29
CA GLN A 409 15.02 7.45 34.02
C GLN A 409 14.86 6.95 35.44
N ILE A 410 14.99 5.64 35.67
CA ILE A 410 14.94 5.06 37.04
C ILE A 410 16.16 5.51 37.85
N GLU A 411 17.34 5.56 37.26
CA GLU A 411 18.56 6.12 37.92
C GLU A 411 18.39 7.60 38.26
N ALA A 412 17.78 8.40 37.39
CA ALA A 412 17.52 9.82 37.68
C ALA A 412 16.48 10.02 38.81
N TYR A 413 15.48 9.14 38.92
CA TYR A 413 14.53 9.13 40.04
C TYR A 413 15.17 8.68 41.35
N GLY A 414 16.14 7.77 41.32
CA GLY A 414 16.88 7.32 42.50
C GLY A 414 17.87 8.34 43.00
N VAL A 415 18.44 9.19 42.17
CA VAL A 415 19.44 10.22 42.55
C VAL A 415 18.78 11.33 43.36
N SER A 416 17.50 11.63 43.19
CA SER A 416 16.81 12.67 43.98
C SER A 416 16.62 12.29 45.44
N GLU A 417 16.65 11.02 45.81
CA GLU A 417 16.59 10.56 47.20
C GLU A 417 17.96 10.56 47.92
N PHE A 418 19.04 10.76 47.17
CA PHE A 418 20.41 10.77 47.72
C PHE A 418 21.08 12.14 47.69
N LEU A 419 20.40 13.20 47.26
CA LEU A 419 20.92 14.55 47.45
C LEU A 419 20.75 14.96 48.91
N PRO A 420 21.82 15.32 49.63
CA PRO A 420 21.67 15.82 50.99
C PRO A 420 20.83 17.10 50.96
N LEU A 421 19.68 17.06 51.62
CA LEU A 421 19.02 18.30 52.01
C LEU A 421 20.01 19.10 52.86
N ASP A 422 20.36 20.30 52.42
CA ASP A 422 21.06 21.27 53.24
C ASP A 422 20.24 21.48 54.54
N LEU A 423 20.63 20.77 55.57
CA LEU A 423 20.14 21.02 56.93
C LEU A 423 20.77 22.32 57.42
N GLN A 424 20.06 23.40 57.35
CA GLN A 424 20.31 24.54 58.23
C GLN A 424 20.20 24.05 59.66
N GLU A 425 21.29 24.33 60.42
CA GLU A 425 21.39 24.08 61.84
C GLU A 425 20.21 24.70 62.61
N GLU A 426 19.58 23.95 63.53
CA GLU A 426 19.39 24.40 64.93
C GLU A 426 18.70 23.34 65.76
N ASN A 427 19.40 23.00 66.83
CA ASN A 427 19.04 22.62 68.20
C ASN A 427 18.89 21.15 68.57
N PRO A 428 19.57 20.78 69.67
CA PRO A 428 19.61 19.40 70.17
C PRO A 428 18.50 19.19 71.23
N ASP A 429 18.05 17.98 71.27
CA ASP A 429 17.44 17.21 72.34
C ASP A 429 16.15 16.52 71.89
N VAL A 430 16.24 15.23 71.76
CA VAL A 430 15.42 14.19 72.40
C VAL A 430 15.74 12.84 71.79
N HIS A 431 16.32 11.97 72.59
CA HIS A 431 16.48 10.54 72.32
C HIS A 431 15.12 9.85 72.18
N LYS A 432 14.99 9.09 71.03
CA LYS A 432 14.20 7.86 71.01
C LYS A 432 14.83 6.89 70.00
N GLU A 433 15.30 5.77 70.50
CA GLU A 433 15.75 4.61 69.76
C GLU A 433 14.59 4.02 68.96
N GLU A 434 14.65 4.01 67.63
CA GLU A 434 13.84 3.15 66.81
C GLU A 434 14.75 2.07 66.18
N LYS A 435 14.33 0.83 66.36
CA LYS A 435 15.01 -0.38 65.87
C LYS A 435 15.09 -0.42 64.36
N VAL A 436 16.30 -0.56 63.84
CA VAL A 436 16.60 -0.84 62.44
C VAL A 436 16.07 -2.22 62.07
N PRO A 437 15.30 -2.39 60.98
CA PRO A 437 14.94 -3.74 60.51
C PRO A 437 16.15 -4.45 59.89
N GLU A 438 16.31 -5.74 60.23
CA GLU A 438 17.39 -6.59 59.76
C GLU A 438 17.43 -6.65 58.21
N LYS A 439 18.61 -6.55 57.65
CA LYS A 439 18.91 -6.79 56.24
C LYS A 439 18.61 -8.24 55.89
N VAL A 440 17.75 -8.45 54.93
CA VAL A 440 17.59 -9.74 54.24
C VAL A 440 18.83 -10.00 53.37
N THR A 441 19.66 -10.98 53.80
CA THR A 441 20.93 -11.25 53.16
C THR A 441 20.95 -12.41 52.18
N GLU A 442 19.86 -13.10 51.92
CA GLU A 442 19.85 -14.21 50.92
C GLU A 442 18.53 -14.35 50.18
N VAL A 443 18.62 -14.25 48.84
CA VAL A 443 17.57 -14.68 47.92
C VAL A 443 18.05 -15.95 47.23
N SER A 444 17.54 -17.10 47.62
CA SER A 444 17.84 -18.37 46.92
C SER A 444 16.89 -18.58 45.73
N ILE A 445 17.44 -18.61 44.53
CA ILE A 445 16.71 -18.99 43.30
C ILE A 445 16.82 -20.53 43.16
N LYS A 446 15.71 -21.24 43.36
CA LYS A 446 15.62 -22.68 43.03
C LYS A 446 15.50 -22.85 41.52
N GLY A 447 16.56 -23.24 40.84
CA GLY A 447 16.55 -23.70 39.47
C GLY A 447 15.79 -25.03 39.34
N LYS A 448 14.81 -25.08 38.41
CA LYS A 448 14.20 -26.35 38.01
C LYS A 448 15.18 -27.18 37.19
N THR A 449 15.65 -28.30 37.76
CA THR A 449 16.41 -29.32 37.04
C THR A 449 15.51 -30.02 36.02
N LYS A 450 15.91 -30.01 34.75
CA LYS A 450 15.31 -30.88 33.71
C LYS A 450 15.62 -32.33 33.98
N LYS A 451 14.61 -33.19 33.98
CA LYS A 451 14.75 -34.66 33.94
C LYS A 451 15.31 -35.09 32.58
N PRO A 452 16.20 -36.12 32.53
CA PRO A 452 16.69 -36.63 31.26
C PRO A 452 15.60 -37.44 30.55
N GLU A 453 15.47 -37.22 29.24
CA GLU A 453 14.62 -38.04 28.37
C GLU A 453 15.20 -39.45 28.20
N LYS A 454 14.32 -40.46 28.32
CA LYS A 454 14.63 -41.84 28.00
C LYS A 454 14.67 -42.04 26.49
N ALA A 455 15.77 -42.58 25.98
CA ALA A 455 15.89 -43.07 24.64
C ALA A 455 14.92 -44.25 24.40
N ASN A 456 14.08 -44.16 23.38
CA ASN A 456 13.30 -45.29 22.87
C ASN A 456 13.98 -45.87 21.64
N GLU A 457 14.38 -47.14 21.79
CA GLU A 457 14.87 -48.01 20.72
C GLU A 457 13.75 -48.27 19.70
N THR A 458 14.06 -48.06 18.46
CA THR A 458 13.18 -48.40 17.33
C THR A 458 13.58 -49.73 16.78
N GLN A 459 12.71 -50.73 16.93
CA GLN A 459 12.81 -51.99 16.20
C GLN A 459 12.24 -51.83 14.79
N ALA A 460 13.06 -52.18 13.84
CA ALA A 460 12.68 -52.41 12.44
C ALA A 460 11.79 -53.64 12.29
N LYS A 461 10.74 -53.57 11.51
CA LYS A 461 10.15 -54.73 10.83
C LYS A 461 9.88 -54.41 9.36
N LYS A 462 10.49 -55.27 8.54
CA LYS A 462 10.30 -55.45 7.11
C LYS A 462 8.98 -56.18 6.82
N LEU A 463 8.56 -56.10 5.53
CA LEU A 463 7.68 -57.00 4.75
C LEU A 463 6.20 -56.53 4.78
N ALA A 464 5.49 -56.38 3.66
CA ALA A 464 5.54 -56.95 2.32
C ALA A 464 4.94 -55.93 1.34
#